data_3b3ba50ad35ec894ee31071dc0827852
#
_entry.id   3b3ba50ad35ec894ee31071dc0827852
#
_cell.length_a   1.000
_cell.length_b   1.000
_cell.length_c   1.000
_cell.angle_alpha   90.00
_cell.angle_beta   90.00
_cell.angle_gamma   90.00
#
_symmetry.space_group_name_H-M   'P 1'
#
loop_
_entity.id
_entity.type
_entity.pdbx_description
1 polymer ?
#
loop_
_entity_poly.entity_id
_entity_poly.type
_entity_poly.pdbx_seq_one_letter_code
_entity_poly.pdbx_strand_id
1 'polypeptide(L)'
;YNMNDHFFGATNAAVIETPLAIYECPSTPNGRRMITINNRAGSIGAAGDYFSLMQLYDPVVFPAQPLQQGVMHDDKPRAITAITDGTSNTLIISEQAGRNDHYIRGVRQPTDANLAGRNYRGPWASHNLVTFSGYSADGLTRYAGPCSLNCNSNQSLISFHPGGVNGVFADGSVRFLKDSTDLMIVYAAITFVGGEVSVGDF
;
A
#
# COMPACT_ATOMS: atom_id res chain seq x y z
N TYR A 1 1.47 -18.94 13.33
CA TYR A 1 2.18 -17.67 13.47
C TYR A 1 2.31 -17.30 14.95
N ASN A 2 3.51 -16.99 15.40
CA ASN A 2 3.77 -16.55 16.77
C ASN A 2 3.76 -15.02 16.84
N MET A 3 2.74 -14.44 17.46
CA MET A 3 2.58 -12.99 17.60
C MET A 3 3.54 -12.37 18.62
N ASN A 4 4.23 -13.17 19.43
CA ASN A 4 5.22 -12.70 20.42
C ASN A 4 6.65 -12.64 19.85
N ASP A 5 6.82 -12.99 18.59
CA ASP A 5 8.10 -12.90 17.88
C ASP A 5 7.96 -12.03 16.63
N HIS A 6 9.05 -11.44 16.17
CA HIS A 6 9.04 -10.69 14.92
C HIS A 6 8.56 -11.56 13.75
N PHE A 7 7.90 -10.97 12.75
CA PHE A 7 7.44 -11.71 11.58
C PHE A 7 8.58 -12.47 10.88
N PHE A 8 9.82 -11.96 10.93
CA PHE A 8 11.03 -12.59 10.41
C PHE A 8 11.81 -13.36 11.48
N GLY A 9 11.26 -13.58 12.66
CA GLY A 9 11.89 -14.36 13.73
C GLY A 9 11.96 -15.84 13.38
N ALA A 10 12.86 -16.58 14.02
CA ALA A 10 13.09 -17.99 13.74
C ALA A 10 11.82 -18.85 13.90
N THR A 11 10.95 -18.49 14.86
CA THR A 11 9.68 -19.20 15.11
C THR A 11 8.65 -19.01 14.01
N ASN A 12 8.76 -17.93 13.22
CA ASN A 12 7.84 -17.63 12.14
C ASN A 12 8.38 -17.97 10.74
N ALA A 13 9.66 -18.34 10.62
CA ALA A 13 10.32 -18.53 9.32
C ALA A 13 9.53 -19.43 8.37
N ALA A 14 9.17 -20.63 8.79
CA ALA A 14 8.43 -21.57 7.94
C ALA A 14 7.02 -21.06 7.57
N VAL A 15 6.40 -20.29 8.46
CA VAL A 15 5.05 -19.74 8.24
C VAL A 15 5.09 -18.62 7.21
N ILE A 16 6.02 -17.68 7.32
CA ILE A 16 6.11 -16.55 6.40
C ILE A 16 6.57 -16.96 4.99
N GLU A 17 7.24 -18.10 4.87
CA GLU A 17 7.63 -18.69 3.58
C GLU A 17 6.48 -19.41 2.87
N THR A 18 5.34 -19.62 3.55
CA THR A 18 4.19 -20.29 2.95
C THR A 18 3.42 -19.33 2.05
N PRO A 19 3.35 -19.56 0.72
CA PRO A 19 2.54 -18.74 -0.18
C PRO A 19 1.04 -18.91 0.14
N LEU A 20 0.34 -17.80 0.21
CA LEU A 20 -1.10 -17.77 0.44
C LEU A 20 -1.77 -17.07 -0.74
N ALA A 21 -2.47 -17.82 -1.58
CA ALA A 21 -3.10 -17.31 -2.80
C ALA A 21 -4.08 -16.15 -2.55
N ILE A 22 -4.69 -16.10 -1.36
CA ILE A 22 -5.60 -15.02 -0.98
C ILE A 22 -4.90 -13.66 -0.85
N TYR A 23 -3.58 -13.64 -0.65
CA TYR A 23 -2.80 -12.40 -0.59
C TYR A 23 -2.11 -12.05 -1.90
N GLU A 24 -2.24 -12.87 -2.93
CA GLU A 24 -1.63 -12.62 -4.23
C GLU A 24 -2.69 -12.16 -5.24
N CYS A 25 -2.46 -11.02 -5.89
CA CYS A 25 -3.29 -10.56 -6.98
C CYS A 25 -3.01 -11.44 -8.22
N PRO A 26 -4.03 -12.07 -8.84
CA PRO A 26 -3.82 -12.96 -9.99
C PRO A 26 -3.29 -12.25 -11.24
N SER A 27 -3.40 -10.91 -11.30
CA SER A 27 -2.86 -10.09 -12.38
C SER A 27 -1.39 -9.73 -12.19
N THR A 28 -0.82 -10.00 -11.01
CA THR A 28 0.59 -9.70 -10.76
C THR A 28 1.51 -10.66 -11.52
N PRO A 29 2.49 -10.14 -12.27
CA PRO A 29 3.48 -10.98 -12.93
C PRO A 29 4.25 -11.84 -11.93
N ASN A 30 4.64 -13.05 -12.36
CA ASN A 30 5.48 -13.96 -11.57
C ASN A 30 4.85 -14.35 -10.20
N GLY A 31 3.65 -14.89 -10.21
CA GLY A 31 2.97 -15.42 -9.01
C GLY A 31 3.87 -16.31 -8.13
N ARG A 32 3.51 -16.49 -6.86
CA ARG A 32 4.28 -17.20 -5.83
C ARG A 32 5.69 -16.64 -5.62
N ARG A 33 5.82 -15.34 -5.59
CA ARG A 33 7.10 -14.65 -5.40
C ARG A 33 7.60 -14.82 -3.98
N MET A 34 8.90 -15.08 -3.86
CA MET A 34 9.60 -15.12 -2.58
C MET A 34 10.44 -13.83 -2.45
N ILE A 35 10.30 -13.15 -1.35
CA ILE A 35 10.93 -11.85 -1.11
C ILE A 35 12.04 -12.03 -0.07
N THR A 36 13.26 -11.66 -0.43
CA THR A 36 14.36 -11.58 0.51
C THR A 36 14.17 -10.38 1.43
N ILE A 37 14.23 -10.62 2.73
CA ILE A 37 14.10 -9.58 3.74
C ILE A 37 15.47 -9.00 4.03
N ASN A 38 15.79 -7.85 3.42
CA ASN A 38 17.15 -7.31 3.34
C ASN A 38 17.81 -7.00 4.69
N ASN A 39 17.04 -6.68 5.70
CA ASN A 39 17.60 -6.35 7.03
C ASN A 39 17.94 -7.59 7.86
N ARG A 40 17.76 -8.78 7.31
CA ARG A 40 18.02 -10.06 7.97
C ARG A 40 18.57 -11.06 6.96
N ALA A 41 19.89 -11.22 6.97
CA ALA A 41 20.58 -12.19 6.11
C ALA A 41 19.93 -13.57 6.22
N GLY A 42 19.49 -14.13 5.08
CA GLY A 42 18.90 -15.45 4.98
C GLY A 42 17.41 -15.52 5.28
N SER A 43 16.73 -14.44 5.67
CA SER A 43 15.28 -14.46 5.83
C SER A 43 14.57 -14.15 4.51
N ILE A 44 13.62 -15.00 4.17
CA ILE A 44 12.72 -14.85 3.01
C ILE A 44 11.28 -14.94 3.47
N GLY A 45 10.36 -14.39 2.68
CA GLY A 45 8.94 -14.50 2.95
C GLY A 45 8.12 -14.51 1.66
N ALA A 46 7.01 -15.22 1.66
CA ALA A 46 6.10 -15.24 0.53
C ALA A 46 5.42 -13.88 0.35
N ALA A 47 5.34 -13.41 -0.90
CA ALA A 47 4.82 -12.09 -1.23
C ALA A 47 3.32 -11.95 -0.90
N GLY A 48 2.92 -10.71 -0.65
CA GLY A 48 1.54 -10.26 -0.69
C GLY A 48 1.41 -9.06 -1.63
N ASP A 49 0.21 -8.84 -2.12
CA ASP A 49 -0.15 -7.72 -3.01
C ASP A 49 -1.20 -6.79 -2.41
N TYR A 50 -1.81 -7.16 -1.27
CA TYR A 50 -2.83 -6.38 -0.58
C TYR A 50 -2.31 -5.92 0.77
N PHE A 51 -2.37 -4.61 1.01
CA PHE A 51 -1.78 -3.99 2.20
C PHE A 51 -2.69 -2.94 2.81
N SER A 52 -2.56 -2.79 4.14
CA SER A 52 -3.27 -1.76 4.86
C SER A 52 -2.71 -0.36 4.59
N LEU A 53 -3.60 0.62 4.52
CA LEU A 53 -3.27 2.03 4.38
C LEU A 53 -3.09 2.65 5.77
N MET A 54 -1.83 2.85 6.15
CA MET A 54 -1.48 3.42 7.44
C MET A 54 -1.64 4.93 7.46
N GLN A 55 -1.15 5.59 6.41
CA GLN A 55 -1.02 7.03 6.36
C GLN A 55 -0.77 7.52 4.94
N LEU A 56 -0.94 8.81 4.73
CA LEU A 56 -0.38 9.53 3.60
C LEU A 56 0.72 10.50 4.07
N TYR A 57 1.66 10.81 3.19
CA TYR A 57 2.67 11.82 3.45
C TYR A 57 2.87 12.68 2.21
N ASP A 58 2.52 13.96 2.29
CA ASP A 58 2.74 14.92 1.22
C ASP A 58 3.02 16.32 1.81
N PRO A 59 4.29 16.76 1.82
CA PRO A 59 4.67 18.07 2.35
C PRO A 59 4.32 19.24 1.41
N VAL A 60 3.96 18.95 0.16
CA VAL A 60 3.55 20.00 -0.81
C VAL A 60 2.08 20.32 -0.63
N VAL A 61 1.23 19.30 -0.51
CA VAL A 61 -0.21 19.48 -0.32
C VAL A 61 -0.54 19.89 1.12
N PHE A 62 0.16 19.30 2.10
CA PHE A 62 -0.07 19.55 3.53
C PHE A 62 1.17 20.10 4.22
N PRO A 63 1.62 21.35 3.92
CA PRO A 63 2.89 21.87 4.42
C PRO A 63 2.95 22.02 5.94
N ALA A 64 1.82 22.31 6.59
CA ALA A 64 1.75 22.46 8.05
C ALA A 64 1.77 21.11 8.80
N GLN A 65 1.20 20.07 8.21
CA GLN A 65 1.13 18.72 8.77
C GLN A 65 1.24 17.69 7.64
N PRO A 66 2.45 17.40 7.15
CA PRO A 66 2.67 16.56 5.97
C PRO A 66 2.18 15.13 6.11
N LEU A 67 2.12 14.63 7.35
CA LEU A 67 1.69 13.27 7.67
C LEU A 67 0.23 13.29 8.10
N GLN A 68 -0.63 12.61 7.33
CA GLN A 68 -2.03 12.38 7.67
C GLN A 68 -2.24 10.89 7.96
N GLN A 69 -2.94 10.57 9.03
CA GLN A 69 -3.14 9.18 9.46
C GLN A 69 -4.32 8.53 8.75
N GLY A 70 -4.12 7.28 8.34
CA GLY A 70 -5.18 6.36 7.93
C GLY A 70 -5.75 5.59 9.12
N VAL A 71 -6.83 4.85 8.88
CA VAL A 71 -7.49 4.04 9.92
C VAL A 71 -6.60 2.92 10.42
N MET A 72 -5.90 2.23 9.53
CA MET A 72 -5.08 1.05 9.81
C MET A 72 -3.66 1.43 10.24
N HIS A 73 -3.56 2.36 11.19
CA HIS A 73 -2.26 2.78 11.69
C HIS A 73 -1.65 1.72 12.62
N ASP A 74 -0.32 1.62 12.60
CA ASP A 74 0.49 0.73 13.40
C ASP A 74 0.25 0.91 14.90
N ASP A 75 0.12 -0.20 15.63
CA ASP A 75 -0.05 -0.25 17.09
C ASP A 75 -1.17 0.64 17.69
N LYS A 76 -2.12 1.06 16.87
CA LYS A 76 -3.21 1.93 17.30
C LYS A 76 -4.57 1.36 16.89
N PRO A 77 -5.15 0.45 17.70
CA PRO A 77 -6.49 -0.03 17.43
C PRO A 77 -7.48 1.14 17.45
N ARG A 78 -8.34 1.21 16.45
CA ARG A 78 -9.36 2.26 16.31
C ARG A 78 -10.73 1.61 16.25
N ALA A 79 -11.67 2.19 17.00
CA ALA A 79 -13.07 1.82 16.87
C ALA A 79 -13.60 2.29 15.50
N ILE A 80 -14.49 1.54 14.89
CA ILE A 80 -15.14 1.93 13.63
C ILE A 80 -15.89 3.26 13.74
N THR A 81 -16.36 3.59 14.94
CA THR A 81 -17.01 4.86 15.26
C THR A 81 -16.08 6.07 15.23
N ALA A 82 -14.75 5.86 15.18
CA ALA A 82 -13.78 6.93 15.02
C ALA A 82 -13.65 7.41 13.57
N ILE A 83 -14.27 6.70 12.61
CA ILE A 83 -14.28 7.09 11.20
C ILE A 83 -15.39 8.10 10.98
N THR A 84 -15.06 9.38 11.06
CA THR A 84 -16.06 10.47 10.93
C THR A 84 -16.40 10.83 9.49
N ASP A 85 -15.51 10.51 8.55
CA ASP A 85 -15.69 10.78 7.12
C ASP A 85 -16.63 9.78 6.43
N GLY A 86 -17.09 8.78 7.21
CA GLY A 86 -17.97 7.71 6.78
C GLY A 86 -17.22 6.45 6.33
N THR A 87 -17.70 5.30 6.82
CA THR A 87 -17.06 4.00 6.54
C THR A 87 -17.07 3.64 5.06
N SER A 88 -18.05 4.10 4.30
CA SER A 88 -18.13 3.92 2.86
C SER A 88 -17.18 4.83 2.06
N ASN A 89 -16.59 5.84 2.69
CA ASN A 89 -15.68 6.78 2.07
C ASN A 89 -14.21 6.54 2.45
N THR A 90 -13.95 5.69 3.45
CA THR A 90 -12.61 5.47 4.00
C THR A 90 -12.02 4.17 3.50
N LEU A 91 -10.93 4.29 2.74
CA LEU A 91 -10.15 3.18 2.17
C LEU A 91 -9.21 2.60 3.23
N ILE A 92 -9.29 1.30 3.49
CA ILE A 92 -8.49 0.64 4.54
C ILE A 92 -7.44 -0.31 4.01
N ILE A 93 -7.70 -1.01 2.89
CA ILE A 93 -6.77 -1.93 2.24
C ILE A 93 -6.78 -1.64 0.74
N SER A 94 -5.64 -1.69 0.10
CA SER A 94 -5.54 -1.59 -1.35
C SER A 94 -4.38 -2.41 -1.90
N GLU A 95 -4.33 -2.51 -3.21
CA GLU A 95 -3.26 -3.19 -3.94
C GLU A 95 -1.96 -2.37 -3.89
N GLN A 96 -0.89 -3.06 -3.56
CA GLN A 96 0.47 -2.61 -3.77
C GLN A 96 1.27 -3.78 -4.35
N ALA A 97 0.85 -4.18 -5.52
CA ALA A 97 1.21 -5.42 -6.17
C ALA A 97 2.63 -5.37 -6.79
N GLY A 98 3.21 -6.56 -7.00
CA GLY A 98 4.49 -6.70 -7.72
C GLY A 98 5.74 -6.50 -6.87
N ARG A 99 5.62 -6.31 -5.57
CA ARG A 99 6.80 -6.28 -4.68
C ARG A 99 7.48 -7.66 -4.72
N ASN A 100 8.76 -7.71 -4.75
CA ASN A 100 9.89 -6.81 -4.46
C ASN A 100 10.41 -6.01 -5.68
N ASP A 101 9.79 -6.12 -6.84
CA ASP A 101 10.22 -5.36 -8.00
C ASP A 101 9.77 -3.89 -7.89
N HIS A 102 10.50 -3.01 -8.56
CA HIS A 102 10.15 -1.60 -8.66
C HIS A 102 9.49 -1.33 -10.02
N TYR A 103 8.32 -0.72 -9.99
CA TYR A 103 7.57 -0.34 -11.18
C TYR A 103 7.30 1.16 -11.19
N ILE A 104 7.49 1.78 -12.35
CA ILE A 104 7.11 3.17 -12.63
C ILE A 104 6.20 3.15 -13.84
N ARG A 105 4.95 3.60 -13.68
CA ARG A 105 3.94 3.60 -14.76
C ARG A 105 3.80 2.23 -15.44
N GLY A 106 3.80 1.16 -14.66
CA GLY A 106 3.70 -0.21 -15.14
C GLY A 106 4.99 -0.80 -15.75
N VAL A 107 6.04 -0.01 -15.88
CA VAL A 107 7.33 -0.47 -16.42
C VAL A 107 8.26 -0.89 -15.28
N ARG A 108 8.70 -2.15 -15.32
CA ARG A 108 9.67 -2.68 -14.36
C ARG A 108 11.01 -1.96 -14.50
N GLN A 109 11.49 -1.43 -13.40
CA GLN A 109 12.78 -0.76 -13.34
C GLN A 109 13.90 -1.76 -13.03
N PRO A 110 15.14 -1.47 -13.44
CA PRO A 110 16.30 -2.22 -12.96
C PRO A 110 16.33 -2.21 -11.42
N THR A 111 16.92 -3.26 -10.82
CA THR A 111 17.03 -3.38 -9.37
C THR A 111 17.76 -2.15 -8.81
N ASP A 112 17.04 -1.32 -8.09
CA ASP A 112 17.59 -0.14 -7.44
C ASP A 112 18.11 -0.53 -6.06
N ALA A 113 19.42 -0.37 -5.84
CA ALA A 113 20.05 -0.62 -4.55
C ALA A 113 19.44 0.23 -3.42
N ASN A 114 18.90 1.41 -3.74
CA ASN A 114 18.23 2.27 -2.74
C ASN A 114 16.86 1.73 -2.30
N LEU A 115 16.24 0.88 -3.11
CA LEU A 115 15.01 0.18 -2.77
C LEU A 115 15.26 -1.16 -2.08
N ALA A 116 16.47 -1.70 -2.19
CA ALA A 116 16.87 -2.95 -1.57
C ALA A 116 16.63 -2.94 -0.05
N GLY A 117 16.83 -1.81 0.65
CA GLY A 117 16.55 -1.64 2.07
C GLY A 117 15.04 -1.62 2.44
N ARG A 118 14.14 -1.67 1.46
CA ARG A 118 12.68 -1.64 1.68
C ARG A 118 11.99 -2.97 1.42
N ASN A 119 12.73 -4.02 1.09
CA ASN A 119 12.19 -5.34 0.78
C ASN A 119 11.57 -6.07 1.99
N TYR A 120 11.69 -5.52 3.21
CA TYR A 120 10.94 -6.03 4.35
C TYR A 120 9.43 -5.78 4.24
N ARG A 121 9.00 -4.92 3.32
CA ARG A 121 7.60 -4.55 3.06
C ARG A 121 7.03 -5.31 1.87
N GLY A 122 7.14 -6.57 1.80
CA GLY A 122 6.61 -7.34 0.67
C GLY A 122 6.01 -8.67 1.06
N PRO A 123 6.55 -9.37 2.08
CA PRO A 123 5.93 -10.58 2.55
C PRO A 123 4.54 -10.32 3.12
N TRP A 124 3.59 -11.23 2.86
CA TRP A 124 2.22 -11.09 3.35
C TRP A 124 2.14 -10.98 4.88
N ALA A 125 3.07 -11.60 5.58
CA ALA A 125 3.13 -11.63 7.04
C ALA A 125 3.87 -10.43 7.65
N SER A 126 4.44 -9.53 6.86
CA SER A 126 5.16 -8.37 7.39
C SER A 126 4.19 -7.29 7.88
N HIS A 127 4.70 -6.36 8.68
CA HIS A 127 3.99 -5.13 9.04
C HIS A 127 3.89 -4.20 7.81
N ASN A 128 3.17 -4.62 6.80
CA ASN A 128 3.08 -3.92 5.52
C ASN A 128 2.15 -2.71 5.62
N LEU A 129 2.72 -1.62 6.06
CA LEU A 129 2.03 -0.35 6.19
C LEU A 129 2.38 0.52 4.97
N VAL A 130 1.37 0.90 4.23
CA VAL A 130 1.55 1.81 3.09
C VAL A 130 1.52 3.24 3.59
N THR A 131 2.61 3.97 3.33
CA THR A 131 2.60 5.43 3.36
C THR A 131 2.35 5.91 1.93
N PHE A 132 1.15 6.36 1.66
CA PHE A 132 0.77 6.79 0.33
C PHE A 132 1.33 8.19 0.00
N SER A 133 1.65 8.42 -1.27
CA SER A 133 2.04 9.73 -1.81
C SER A 133 1.68 9.83 -3.28
N GLY A 134 1.33 11.03 -3.73
CA GLY A 134 1.20 11.35 -5.14
C GLY A 134 2.56 11.51 -5.84
N TYR A 135 2.53 11.46 -7.15
CA TYR A 135 3.72 11.60 -8.02
C TYR A 135 3.45 12.53 -9.19
N SER A 136 4.53 13.01 -9.83
CA SER A 136 4.46 13.64 -11.14
C SER A 136 3.80 12.71 -12.18
N ALA A 137 3.32 13.27 -13.28
CA ALA A 137 2.63 12.51 -14.33
C ALA A 137 3.46 11.35 -14.91
N ASP A 138 4.79 11.47 -14.91
CA ASP A 138 5.72 10.43 -15.34
C ASP A 138 6.05 9.39 -14.23
N GLY A 139 5.60 9.62 -12.99
CA GLY A 139 5.84 8.76 -11.83
C GLY A 139 7.24 8.88 -11.22
N LEU A 140 8.06 9.84 -11.64
CA LEU A 140 9.46 9.96 -11.22
C LEU A 140 9.62 10.81 -9.97
N THR A 141 8.92 11.94 -9.88
CA THR A 141 9.06 12.89 -8.76
C THR A 141 7.92 12.72 -7.76
N ARG A 142 8.27 12.40 -6.52
CA ARG A 142 7.34 12.25 -5.41
C ARG A 142 6.84 13.63 -4.96
N TYR A 143 5.59 13.72 -4.53
CA TYR A 143 4.90 14.93 -4.06
C TYR A 143 4.63 15.99 -5.14
N ALA A 144 4.77 15.66 -6.41
CA ALA A 144 4.58 16.61 -7.49
C ALA A 144 3.20 16.53 -8.16
N GLY A 145 2.33 15.56 -7.76
CA GLY A 145 1.04 15.35 -8.43
C GLY A 145 1.13 15.48 -9.95
N PRO A 146 0.14 15.24 -10.75
CA PRO A 146 -1.23 14.79 -10.43
C PRO A 146 -1.40 13.25 -10.43
N CYS A 147 -0.34 12.45 -10.54
CA CYS A 147 -0.47 11.02 -10.60
C CYS A 147 -0.82 10.44 -9.23
N SER A 148 -2.02 9.86 -9.09
CA SER A 148 -2.54 9.29 -7.86
C SER A 148 -2.31 7.78 -7.75
N LEU A 149 -2.63 7.01 -8.79
CA LEU A 149 -2.61 5.55 -8.80
C LEU A 149 -1.69 5.03 -9.92
N ASN A 150 -1.15 3.83 -9.75
CA ASN A 150 -0.25 3.19 -10.72
C ASN A 150 0.96 4.04 -11.16
N CYS A 151 1.41 4.94 -10.27
CA CYS A 151 2.49 5.88 -10.57
C CYS A 151 3.87 5.27 -10.34
N ASN A 152 4.12 4.87 -9.09
CA ASN A 152 5.42 4.38 -8.65
C ASN A 152 5.23 3.41 -7.47
N SER A 153 5.69 2.18 -7.59
CA SER A 153 5.48 1.13 -6.57
C SER A 153 6.17 1.40 -5.24
N ASN A 154 6.97 2.46 -5.15
CA ASN A 154 7.61 2.82 -3.91
C ASN A 154 6.60 3.30 -2.86
N GLN A 155 5.67 4.22 -3.22
CA GLN A 155 4.73 4.84 -2.28
C GLN A 155 3.34 5.11 -2.87
N SER A 156 3.03 4.61 -4.07
CA SER A 156 1.70 4.70 -4.68
C SER A 156 0.99 3.36 -4.56
N LEU A 157 -0.33 3.36 -4.69
CA LEU A 157 -1.10 2.14 -4.87
C LEU A 157 -0.86 1.64 -6.28
N ILE A 158 -0.56 0.35 -6.41
CA ILE A 158 -0.15 -0.28 -7.66
C ILE A 158 -0.91 -1.57 -7.87
N SER A 159 -1.42 -1.74 -9.06
CA SER A 159 -1.94 -3.02 -9.54
C SER A 159 -1.48 -3.27 -10.99
N PHE A 160 -1.74 -4.48 -11.46
CA PHE A 160 -1.57 -4.88 -12.85
C PHE A 160 -2.93 -5.01 -13.58
N HIS A 161 -3.99 -4.54 -12.96
CA HIS A 161 -5.30 -4.41 -13.60
C HIS A 161 -5.29 -3.21 -14.57
N PRO A 162 -5.83 -3.34 -15.78
CA PRO A 162 -5.93 -2.21 -16.69
C PRO A 162 -6.79 -1.08 -16.10
N GLY A 163 -6.22 0.11 -15.99
CA GLY A 163 -6.93 1.35 -15.70
C GLY A 163 -7.19 1.68 -14.24
N GLY A 164 -6.64 0.94 -13.27
CA GLY A 164 -6.79 1.30 -11.86
C GLY A 164 -6.41 0.22 -10.87
N VAL A 165 -6.80 0.38 -9.61
CA VAL A 165 -6.49 -0.51 -8.49
C VAL A 165 -7.78 -0.88 -7.73
N ASN A 166 -7.83 -2.06 -7.12
CA ASN A 166 -8.90 -2.43 -6.21
C ASN A 166 -8.59 -1.95 -4.78
N GLY A 167 -9.63 -1.50 -4.09
CA GLY A 167 -9.54 -1.11 -2.71
C GLY A 167 -10.73 -1.56 -1.87
N VAL A 168 -10.47 -1.89 -0.62
CA VAL A 168 -11.49 -2.25 0.39
C VAL A 168 -11.75 -1.03 1.25
N PHE A 169 -13.01 -0.64 1.37
CA PHE A 169 -13.46 0.44 2.23
C PHE A 169 -13.87 -0.09 3.62
N ALA A 170 -13.95 0.81 4.58
CA ALA A 170 -14.21 0.45 5.97
C ALA A 170 -15.64 -0.14 6.21
N ASP A 171 -16.54 0.02 5.26
CA ASP A 171 -17.86 -0.65 5.23
C ASP A 171 -17.81 -2.08 4.67
N GLY A 172 -16.63 -2.56 4.26
CA GLY A 172 -16.42 -3.87 3.65
C GLY A 172 -16.65 -3.92 2.14
N SER A 173 -17.08 -2.83 1.50
CA SER A 173 -17.22 -2.78 0.05
C SER A 173 -15.86 -2.81 -0.65
N VAL A 174 -15.79 -3.48 -1.79
CA VAL A 174 -14.64 -3.46 -2.70
C VAL A 174 -15.00 -2.60 -3.90
N ARG A 175 -14.15 -1.63 -4.22
CA ARG A 175 -14.34 -0.73 -5.36
C ARG A 175 -13.09 -0.64 -6.20
N PHE A 176 -13.27 -0.39 -7.49
CA PHE A 176 -12.20 -0.18 -8.44
C PHE A 176 -11.93 1.32 -8.56
N LEU A 177 -10.77 1.75 -8.10
CA LEU A 177 -10.31 3.14 -8.19
C LEU A 177 -9.60 3.32 -9.53
N LYS A 178 -10.08 4.24 -10.35
CA LYS A 178 -9.53 4.49 -11.69
C LYS A 178 -8.21 5.27 -11.62
N ASP A 179 -7.30 5.01 -12.53
CA ASP A 179 -6.02 5.77 -12.67
C ASP A 179 -6.24 7.27 -12.88
N SER A 180 -7.41 7.66 -13.39
CA SER A 180 -7.82 9.06 -13.59
C SER A 180 -8.41 9.71 -12.33
N THR A 181 -8.54 8.99 -11.22
CA THR A 181 -9.06 9.55 -9.97
C THR A 181 -8.13 10.67 -9.49
N ASP A 182 -8.73 11.80 -9.17
CA ASP A 182 -7.98 12.96 -8.67
C ASP A 182 -7.21 12.63 -7.39
N LEU A 183 -5.99 13.15 -7.25
CA LEU A 183 -5.13 12.89 -6.11
C LEU A 183 -5.78 13.28 -4.78
N MET A 184 -6.53 14.38 -4.75
CA MET A 184 -7.19 14.85 -3.53
C MET A 184 -8.34 13.93 -3.12
N ILE A 185 -9.03 13.29 -4.08
CA ILE A 185 -10.06 12.29 -3.79
C ILE A 185 -9.40 11.04 -3.15
N VAL A 186 -8.25 10.61 -3.67
CA VAL A 186 -7.52 9.48 -3.07
C VAL A 186 -7.00 9.84 -1.67
N TYR A 187 -6.52 11.07 -1.46
CA TYR A 187 -6.08 11.53 -0.15
C TYR A 187 -7.24 11.56 0.85
N ALA A 188 -8.39 12.12 0.47
CA ALA A 188 -9.60 12.14 1.28
C ALA A 188 -10.08 10.71 1.64
N ALA A 189 -9.95 9.76 0.71
CA ALA A 189 -10.31 8.37 0.98
C ALA A 189 -9.35 7.65 1.95
N ILE A 190 -8.10 8.09 2.07
CA ILE A 190 -7.12 7.48 2.99
C ILE A 190 -7.26 8.03 4.42
N THR A 191 -7.61 9.30 4.58
CA THR A 191 -7.87 9.92 5.88
C THR A 191 -9.20 9.46 6.46
N PHE A 192 -9.46 9.71 7.73
CA PHE A 192 -10.68 9.22 8.39
C PHE A 192 -11.34 10.25 9.32
N VAL A 193 -10.73 11.43 9.50
CA VAL A 193 -11.16 12.52 10.41
C VAL A 193 -11.01 13.89 9.73
N GLY A 194 -10.92 13.95 8.41
CA GLY A 194 -10.74 15.21 7.67
C GLY A 194 -12.03 16.03 7.52
N GLY A 195 -13.18 15.41 7.74
CA GLY A 195 -14.49 16.00 7.42
C GLY A 195 -14.71 16.10 5.91
N GLU A 196 -13.87 15.48 5.13
CA GLU A 196 -13.88 15.46 3.68
C GLU A 196 -14.81 14.32 3.22
N VAL A 197 -16.03 14.66 2.87
CA VAL A 197 -16.87 13.70 2.17
C VAL A 197 -16.30 13.57 0.77
N SER A 198 -15.68 12.44 0.46
CA SER A 198 -15.23 12.18 -0.90
C SER A 198 -16.47 12.05 -1.80
N VAL A 199 -16.85 13.16 -2.41
CA VAL A 199 -17.94 13.22 -3.39
C VAL A 199 -17.32 12.91 -4.74
N GLY A 200 -17.06 11.65 -5.01
CA GLY A 200 -16.51 11.24 -6.29
C GLY A 200 -16.86 9.79 -6.60
N ASP A 201 -17.28 9.54 -7.83
CA ASP A 201 -17.29 8.20 -8.39
C ASP A 201 -15.83 7.75 -8.58
N PHE A 202 -15.43 6.72 -7.82
CA PHE A 202 -14.17 6.03 -7.99
C PHE A 202 -14.14 5.24 -9.30
#